data_38d4988e685e061fba82f69139879f6e
#
_entry.id   38d4988e685e061fba82f69139879f6e
#
_cell.length_a   1.000
_cell.length_b   1.000
_cell.length_c   1.000
_cell.angle_alpha   90.00
_cell.angle_beta   90.00
_cell.angle_gamma   90.00
#
_symmetry.space_group_name_H-M   'P 1'
#
loop_
_entity.id
_entity.type
_entity.pdbx_description
1 polymer ?
#
loop_
_entity_poly.entity_id
_entity_poly.type
_entity_poly.pdbx_seq_one_letter_code
_entity_poly.pdbx_strand_id
1 'polypeptide(L)'
;TTTAYALLKRGHKVTIYDYRRYPAMATSYANGGQLSASNAETWNTTKNVISGIKWMFKPDAPLLFNPSPEIQKYKWMLSFLLATIKGEHKKNTLKTIDLAKKAREIYFKIADEEGIEFELLKKGILRFYDSEKEFKLDQAKASWLDQEGMEWDILTTEEVKSLEPAFENNKNYDKILGGIYTKSDASGDIHKFCTSLEQVLVDKYSANLQLNTTVEHITRQKGQLVLTMRNENEVMNDAFDNVVICAGVGTQKFANKLGDKMNVYPVKGYSVTIDLKDEISKRCAPTVSLIDQPVKIVASRLGN
;
A
#
# COMPACT_ATOMS: atom_id res chain seq x y z
N THR A 1 -2.52 2.90 13.61
CA THR A 1 -1.88 2.05 14.64
C THR A 1 -0.38 2.29 14.77
N THR A 2 0.46 2.15 13.72
CA THR A 2 1.94 2.26 13.79
C THR A 2 2.45 3.61 14.33
N THR A 3 1.82 4.73 13.98
CA THR A 3 2.15 6.05 14.54
C THR A 3 1.89 6.11 16.04
N ALA A 4 0.76 5.58 16.49
CA ALA A 4 0.44 5.50 17.91
C ALA A 4 1.45 4.65 18.66
N TYR A 5 1.84 3.49 18.11
CA TYR A 5 2.91 2.65 18.65
C TYR A 5 4.21 3.43 18.84
N ALA A 6 4.66 4.14 17.81
CA ALA A 6 5.89 4.91 17.86
C ALA A 6 5.87 6.03 18.92
N LEU A 7 4.71 6.65 19.16
CA LEU A 7 4.53 7.68 20.18
C LEU A 7 4.49 7.09 21.58
N LEU A 8 3.73 6.01 21.79
CA LEU A 8 3.63 5.32 23.07
C LEU A 8 4.98 4.76 23.52
N LYS A 9 5.75 4.17 22.62
CA LYS A 9 7.13 3.72 22.88
C LYS A 9 8.07 4.85 23.32
N ARG A 10 7.76 6.11 23.02
CA ARG A 10 8.47 7.31 23.47
C ARG A 10 7.90 7.94 24.74
N GLY A 11 6.90 7.30 25.36
CA GLY A 11 6.30 7.75 26.61
C GLY A 11 5.23 8.81 26.47
N HIS A 12 4.72 9.06 25.26
CA HIS A 12 3.58 9.96 25.09
C HIS A 12 2.27 9.27 25.47
N LYS A 13 1.32 10.03 26.01
CA LYS A 13 -0.07 9.61 26.14
C LYS A 13 -0.76 9.78 24.79
N VAL A 14 -1.42 8.73 24.30
CA VAL A 14 -2.02 8.72 22.97
C VAL A 14 -3.50 8.37 23.03
N THR A 15 -4.33 9.21 22.41
CA THR A 15 -5.71 8.89 22.08
C THR A 15 -5.84 8.71 20.57
N ILE A 16 -6.47 7.63 20.14
CA ILE A 16 -6.71 7.30 18.73
C ILE A 16 -8.20 7.49 18.45
N TYR A 17 -8.54 8.32 17.48
CA TYR A 17 -9.91 8.50 16.97
C TYR A 17 -10.06 7.87 15.61
N ASP A 18 -11.04 6.99 15.42
CA ASP A 18 -11.42 6.47 14.10
C ASP A 18 -12.96 6.54 13.96
N TYR A 19 -13.42 7.01 12.79
CA TYR A 19 -14.84 7.10 12.49
C TYR A 19 -15.47 5.73 12.23
N ARG A 20 -14.67 4.69 12.05
CA ARG A 20 -15.13 3.32 11.81
C ARG A 20 -15.32 2.55 13.11
N ARG A 21 -16.13 1.48 13.02
CA ARG A 21 -16.46 0.61 14.15
C ARG A 21 -15.30 -0.31 14.56
N TYR A 22 -14.34 -0.58 13.68
CA TYR A 22 -13.16 -1.42 13.90
C TYR A 22 -11.93 -0.76 13.29
N PRO A 23 -10.73 -1.03 13.81
CA PRO A 23 -9.49 -0.56 13.21
C PRO A 23 -9.24 -1.20 11.85
N ALA A 24 -8.39 -0.59 11.06
CA ALA A 24 -7.92 -1.12 9.77
C ALA A 24 -9.01 -1.42 8.71
N MET A 25 -10.20 -0.81 8.81
CA MET A 25 -11.34 -1.04 7.90
C MET A 25 -11.32 -0.21 6.63
N ALA A 26 -10.21 0.42 6.30
CA ALA A 26 -10.01 1.14 5.04
C ALA A 26 -9.09 0.34 4.10
N THR A 27 -8.03 0.95 3.58
CA THR A 27 -7.08 0.29 2.66
C THR A 27 -6.38 -0.92 3.28
N SER A 28 -6.15 -0.93 4.60
CA SER A 28 -5.55 -2.07 5.29
C SER A 28 -6.45 -3.31 5.34
N TYR A 29 -7.77 -3.14 5.22
CA TYR A 29 -8.72 -4.27 5.18
C TYR A 29 -8.63 -5.07 3.87
N ALA A 30 -8.53 -4.35 2.74
CA ALA A 30 -8.55 -4.94 1.42
C ALA A 30 -7.42 -4.37 0.57
N ASN A 31 -6.39 -5.19 0.36
CA ASN A 31 -5.18 -4.84 -0.39
C ASN A 31 -4.50 -6.10 -0.93
N GLY A 32 -3.37 -5.97 -1.61
CA GLY A 32 -2.63 -7.10 -2.18
C GLY A 32 -1.74 -7.85 -1.18
N GLY A 33 -1.70 -7.47 0.09
CA GLY A 33 -0.89 -8.11 1.13
C GLY A 33 0.62 -8.08 0.89
N GLN A 34 1.13 -7.19 0.03
CA GLN A 34 2.54 -7.11 -0.33
C GLN A 34 3.31 -6.08 0.50
N LEU A 35 4.42 -6.51 1.08
CA LEU A 35 5.45 -5.67 1.70
C LEU A 35 6.58 -5.49 0.67
N SER A 36 6.29 -4.71 -0.38
CA SER A 36 7.04 -4.65 -1.62
C SER A 36 7.79 -3.32 -1.78
N ALA A 37 9.06 -3.30 -1.43
CA ALA A 37 9.93 -2.18 -1.77
C ALA A 37 10.24 -2.14 -3.28
N SER A 38 10.25 -3.29 -3.94
CA SER A 38 10.47 -3.41 -5.38
C SER A 38 9.36 -2.79 -6.23
N ASN A 39 8.16 -2.63 -5.67
CA ASN A 39 7.00 -2.06 -6.36
C ASN A 39 6.70 -0.59 -5.93
N ALA A 40 7.67 0.08 -5.32
CA ALA A 40 7.55 1.46 -4.86
C ALA A 40 7.91 2.49 -5.94
N GLU A 41 7.98 2.09 -7.21
CA GLU A 41 8.21 2.99 -8.35
C GLU A 41 7.07 4.02 -8.46
N THR A 42 7.41 5.28 -8.65
CA THR A 42 6.42 6.34 -8.89
C THR A 42 5.86 6.26 -10.31
N TRP A 43 4.60 6.61 -10.48
CA TRP A 43 3.89 6.42 -11.77
C TRP A 43 4.05 7.58 -12.76
N ASN A 44 4.72 8.64 -12.39
CA ASN A 44 4.89 9.85 -13.20
C ASN A 44 5.91 9.68 -14.33
N THR A 45 5.63 8.75 -15.25
CA THR A 45 6.41 8.51 -16.48
C THR A 45 5.64 8.95 -17.71
N THR A 46 6.35 9.36 -18.77
CA THR A 46 5.74 9.69 -20.06
C THR A 46 4.91 8.51 -20.63
N LYS A 47 5.41 7.26 -20.46
CA LYS A 47 4.68 6.04 -20.85
C LYS A 47 3.33 5.95 -20.16
N ASN A 48 3.29 6.18 -18.84
CA ASN A 48 2.06 6.09 -18.05
C ASN A 48 1.08 7.21 -18.39
N VAL A 49 1.55 8.43 -18.65
CA VAL A 49 0.70 9.54 -19.12
C VAL A 49 0.04 9.19 -20.45
N ILE A 50 0.82 8.73 -21.45
CA ILE A 50 0.29 8.34 -22.75
C ILE A 50 -0.68 7.16 -22.63
N SER A 51 -0.33 6.16 -21.83
CA SER A 51 -1.22 5.01 -21.57
C SER A 51 -2.52 5.46 -20.89
N GLY A 52 -2.45 6.33 -19.88
CA GLY A 52 -3.61 6.89 -19.20
C GLY A 52 -4.56 7.60 -20.17
N ILE A 53 -4.04 8.42 -21.08
CA ILE A 53 -4.84 9.09 -22.11
C ILE A 53 -5.51 8.05 -23.02
N LYS A 54 -4.79 7.01 -23.48
CA LYS A 54 -5.36 5.94 -24.29
C LYS A 54 -6.45 5.15 -23.58
N TRP A 55 -6.26 4.90 -22.28
CA TRP A 55 -7.22 4.16 -21.45
C TRP A 55 -8.53 4.93 -21.21
N MET A 56 -8.50 6.25 -21.25
CA MET A 56 -9.73 7.06 -21.14
C MET A 56 -10.78 6.74 -22.23
N PHE A 57 -10.33 6.17 -23.36
CA PHE A 57 -11.17 5.83 -24.49
C PHE A 57 -11.42 4.32 -24.63
N LYS A 58 -11.01 3.50 -23.64
CA LYS A 58 -11.18 2.05 -23.65
C LYS A 58 -12.03 1.60 -22.46
N PRO A 59 -13.19 0.94 -22.69
CA PRO A 59 -14.04 0.48 -21.59
C PRO A 59 -13.38 -0.62 -20.72
N ASP A 60 -12.49 -1.44 -21.32
CA ASP A 60 -11.81 -2.56 -20.65
C ASP A 60 -10.39 -2.20 -20.17
N ALA A 61 -10.13 -0.91 -19.97
CA ALA A 61 -8.80 -0.48 -19.54
C ALA A 61 -8.54 -0.83 -18.07
N PRO A 62 -7.25 -1.12 -17.71
CA PRO A 62 -6.86 -1.36 -16.33
C PRO A 62 -7.12 -0.18 -15.38
N LEU A 63 -7.22 1.03 -15.92
CA LEU A 63 -7.56 2.24 -15.19
C LEU A 63 -8.69 2.97 -15.89
N LEU A 64 -9.83 3.12 -15.20
CA LEU A 64 -10.98 3.88 -15.68
C LEU A 64 -10.92 5.33 -15.18
N PHE A 65 -11.17 6.26 -16.09
CA PHE A 65 -11.30 7.67 -15.78
C PHE A 65 -12.78 8.06 -15.70
N ASN A 66 -13.19 8.57 -14.54
CA ASN A 66 -14.53 9.15 -14.37
C ASN A 66 -14.44 10.68 -14.55
N PRO A 67 -15.10 11.30 -15.55
CA PRO A 67 -15.03 12.73 -15.83
C PRO A 67 -15.91 13.58 -14.89
N SER A 68 -15.90 13.30 -13.58
CA SER A 68 -16.63 14.13 -12.62
C SER A 68 -16.05 15.55 -12.54
N PRO A 69 -16.87 16.61 -12.26
CA PRO A 69 -16.42 18.01 -12.22
C PRO A 69 -15.71 18.36 -10.91
N GLU A 70 -14.75 17.55 -10.48
CA GLU A 70 -13.98 17.75 -9.26
C GLU A 70 -12.70 18.55 -9.56
N ILE A 71 -12.65 19.80 -9.18
CA ILE A 71 -11.49 20.68 -9.40
C ILE A 71 -10.20 20.06 -8.84
N GLN A 72 -10.28 19.35 -7.70
CA GLN A 72 -9.13 18.74 -7.06
C GLN A 72 -8.51 17.63 -7.92
N LYS A 73 -9.32 16.85 -8.61
CA LYS A 73 -8.87 15.82 -9.55
C LYS A 73 -8.01 16.44 -10.66
N TYR A 74 -8.51 17.49 -11.28
CA TYR A 74 -7.80 18.16 -12.38
C TYR A 74 -6.52 18.86 -11.92
N LYS A 75 -6.52 19.43 -10.71
CA LYS A 75 -5.30 19.97 -10.09
C LYS A 75 -4.26 18.87 -9.84
N TRP A 76 -4.70 17.72 -9.34
CA TRP A 76 -3.83 16.57 -9.14
C TRP A 76 -3.26 16.05 -10.47
N MET A 77 -4.11 15.89 -11.51
CA MET A 77 -3.67 15.48 -12.85
C MET A 77 -2.64 16.46 -13.45
N LEU A 78 -2.87 17.75 -13.32
CA LEU A 78 -1.91 18.76 -13.77
C LEU A 78 -0.58 18.66 -13.03
N SER A 79 -0.61 18.49 -11.71
CA SER A 79 0.61 18.32 -10.91
C SER A 79 1.37 17.03 -11.30
N PHE A 80 0.64 15.95 -11.56
CA PHE A 80 1.21 14.69 -12.05
C PHE A 80 1.91 14.89 -13.40
N LEU A 81 1.26 15.58 -14.35
CA LEU A 81 1.82 15.89 -15.65
C LEU A 81 3.07 16.77 -15.53
N LEU A 82 3.02 17.83 -14.71
CA LEU A 82 4.16 18.70 -14.47
C LEU A 82 5.35 17.96 -13.86
N ALA A 83 5.12 17.05 -12.90
CA ALA A 83 6.17 16.22 -12.32
C ALA A 83 6.80 15.26 -13.36
N THR A 84 5.99 14.77 -14.30
CA THR A 84 6.47 13.96 -15.43
C THR A 84 7.37 14.79 -16.37
N ILE A 85 6.92 15.98 -16.77
CA ILE A 85 7.66 16.88 -17.67
C ILE A 85 9.00 17.31 -17.06
N LYS A 86 9.03 17.54 -15.74
CA LYS A 86 10.26 17.90 -15.01
C LYS A 86 11.26 16.74 -14.87
N GLY A 87 10.91 15.51 -15.28
CA GLY A 87 11.79 14.35 -15.18
C GLY A 87 12.07 13.91 -13.74
N GLU A 88 11.18 14.20 -12.79
CA GLU A 88 11.38 13.89 -11.36
C GLU A 88 11.17 12.40 -11.02
N HIS A 89 10.83 11.57 -12.00
CA HIS A 89 10.51 10.16 -11.80
C HIS A 89 11.62 9.39 -11.06
N LYS A 90 12.85 9.40 -11.59
CA LYS A 90 13.98 8.65 -10.98
C LYS A 90 14.22 9.10 -9.53
N LYS A 91 14.32 10.41 -9.29
CA LYS A 91 14.53 10.98 -7.95
C LYS A 91 13.43 10.59 -6.96
N ASN A 92 12.18 10.65 -7.40
CA ASN A 92 11.04 10.31 -6.54
C ASN A 92 10.97 8.81 -6.27
N THR A 93 11.22 7.97 -7.29
CA THR A 93 11.27 6.51 -7.15
C THR A 93 12.33 6.08 -6.12
N LEU A 94 13.53 6.63 -6.16
CA LEU A 94 14.56 6.31 -5.17
C LEU A 94 14.14 6.65 -3.74
N LYS A 95 13.48 7.79 -3.54
CA LYS A 95 12.95 8.17 -2.22
C LYS A 95 11.85 7.24 -1.73
N THR A 96 10.93 6.82 -2.61
CA THR A 96 9.85 5.90 -2.24
C THR A 96 10.37 4.51 -1.95
N ILE A 97 11.38 4.03 -2.68
CA ILE A 97 12.05 2.74 -2.44
C ILE A 97 12.76 2.76 -1.08
N ASP A 98 13.57 3.78 -0.77
CA ASP A 98 14.24 3.91 0.51
C ASP A 98 13.25 3.91 1.67
N LEU A 99 12.16 4.68 1.54
CA LEU A 99 11.08 4.70 2.52
C LEU A 99 10.41 3.33 2.67
N ALA A 100 10.14 2.63 1.56
CA ALA A 100 9.50 1.33 1.57
C ALA A 100 10.38 0.23 2.20
N LYS A 101 11.70 0.24 1.92
CA LYS A 101 12.67 -0.65 2.58
C LYS A 101 12.65 -0.46 4.09
N LYS A 102 12.79 0.79 4.56
CA LYS A 102 12.75 1.13 5.98
C LYS A 102 11.41 0.75 6.62
N ALA A 103 10.30 1.01 5.95
CA ALA A 103 8.98 0.66 6.44
C ALA A 103 8.82 -0.86 6.60
N ARG A 104 9.26 -1.67 5.62
CA ARG A 104 9.23 -3.13 5.68
C ARG A 104 10.01 -3.68 6.88
N GLU A 105 11.23 -3.18 7.10
CA GLU A 105 12.04 -3.57 8.25
C GLU A 105 11.38 -3.21 9.59
N ILE A 106 10.74 -2.04 9.66
CA ILE A 106 10.00 -1.60 10.85
C ILE A 106 8.79 -2.52 11.09
N TYR A 107 8.07 -2.95 10.05
CA TYR A 107 6.98 -3.92 10.19
C TYR A 107 7.45 -5.24 10.78
N PHE A 108 8.56 -5.79 10.26
CA PHE A 108 9.14 -7.02 10.79
C PHE A 108 9.57 -6.85 12.25
N LYS A 109 10.24 -5.75 12.56
CA LYS A 109 10.68 -5.44 13.92
C LYS A 109 9.53 -5.32 14.90
N ILE A 110 8.44 -4.61 14.54
CA ILE A 110 7.26 -4.48 15.40
C ILE A 110 6.61 -5.85 15.62
N ALA A 111 6.47 -6.65 14.56
CA ALA A 111 5.89 -7.98 14.65
C ALA A 111 6.69 -8.88 15.60
N ASP A 112 8.01 -8.89 15.47
CA ASP A 112 8.90 -9.69 16.31
C ASP A 112 8.88 -9.20 17.79
N GLU A 113 8.97 -7.88 18.03
CA GLU A 113 8.97 -7.29 19.37
C GLU A 113 7.65 -7.49 20.13
N GLU A 114 6.53 -7.48 19.43
CA GLU A 114 5.21 -7.54 20.04
C GLU A 114 4.52 -8.92 19.85
N GLY A 115 5.19 -9.89 19.24
CA GLY A 115 4.67 -11.24 19.02
C GLY A 115 3.44 -11.26 18.09
N ILE A 116 3.42 -10.39 17.07
CA ILE A 116 2.29 -10.27 16.15
C ILE A 116 2.42 -11.26 15.00
N GLU A 117 1.49 -12.20 14.94
CA GLU A 117 1.32 -13.11 13.80
C GLU A 117 0.33 -12.53 12.79
N PHE A 118 0.75 -12.39 11.55
CA PHE A 118 -0.05 -11.79 10.47
C PHE A 118 0.14 -12.48 9.11
N GLU A 119 0.30 -13.77 9.11
CA GLU A 119 0.53 -14.59 7.92
C GLU A 119 1.74 -14.12 7.09
N LEU A 120 2.79 -13.70 7.78
CA LEU A 120 4.01 -13.18 7.14
C LEU A 120 4.73 -14.28 6.38
N LEU A 121 4.89 -14.09 5.06
CA LEU A 121 5.67 -14.94 4.18
C LEU A 121 6.86 -14.14 3.62
N LYS A 122 8.06 -14.44 4.11
CA LYS A 122 9.33 -13.86 3.62
C LYS A 122 9.86 -14.69 2.43
N LYS A 123 9.01 -14.86 1.40
CA LYS A 123 9.31 -15.67 0.20
C LYS A 123 9.50 -14.83 -1.06
N GLY A 124 9.72 -13.53 -0.91
CA GLY A 124 9.88 -12.64 -2.03
C GLY A 124 8.58 -12.35 -2.82
N ILE A 125 8.75 -11.61 -3.91
CA ILE A 125 7.68 -11.28 -4.87
C ILE A 125 8.21 -11.54 -6.27
N LEU A 126 7.43 -12.25 -7.07
CA LEU A 126 7.70 -12.60 -8.46
C LEU A 126 6.82 -11.78 -9.40
N ARG A 127 7.44 -11.02 -10.29
CA ARG A 127 6.79 -10.45 -11.48
C ARG A 127 7.05 -11.37 -12.65
N PHE A 128 6.00 -11.85 -13.29
CA PHE A 128 6.13 -12.69 -14.47
C PHE A 128 5.65 -11.95 -15.72
N TYR A 129 6.14 -12.36 -16.88
CA TYR A 129 5.93 -11.67 -18.15
C TYR A 129 5.57 -12.66 -19.25
N ASP A 130 4.56 -12.29 -20.05
CA ASP A 130 4.15 -12.96 -21.29
C ASP A 130 4.42 -12.07 -22.54
N SER A 131 5.00 -10.88 -22.33
CA SER A 131 5.36 -9.92 -23.35
C SER A 131 6.85 -9.64 -23.33
N GLU A 132 7.56 -10.02 -24.41
CA GLU A 132 9.00 -9.77 -24.54
C GLU A 132 9.36 -8.29 -24.44
N LYS A 133 8.51 -7.42 -25.01
CA LYS A 133 8.70 -5.97 -24.92
C LYS A 133 8.66 -5.45 -23.50
N GLU A 134 7.68 -5.90 -22.71
CA GLU A 134 7.55 -5.46 -21.33
C GLU A 134 8.64 -6.04 -20.44
N PHE A 135 9.00 -7.31 -20.66
CA PHE A 135 10.08 -7.96 -19.94
C PHE A 135 11.41 -7.22 -20.16
N LYS A 136 11.80 -6.93 -21.40
CA LYS A 136 13.00 -6.16 -21.72
C LYS A 136 13.00 -4.76 -21.10
N LEU A 137 11.86 -4.07 -21.09
CA LEU A 137 11.75 -2.76 -20.48
C LEU A 137 11.97 -2.80 -18.96
N ASP A 138 11.42 -3.81 -18.29
CA ASP A 138 11.56 -3.94 -16.84
C ASP A 138 12.93 -4.53 -16.45
N GLN A 139 13.56 -5.36 -17.30
CA GLN A 139 14.98 -5.74 -17.15
C GLN A 139 15.91 -4.52 -17.21
N ALA A 140 15.68 -3.60 -18.14
CA ALA A 140 16.46 -2.36 -18.22
C ALA A 140 16.27 -1.47 -16.97
N LYS A 141 15.08 -1.47 -16.38
CA LYS A 141 14.83 -0.79 -15.09
C LYS A 141 15.53 -1.52 -13.94
N ALA A 142 15.45 -2.84 -13.88
CA ALA A 142 16.12 -3.63 -12.87
C ALA A 142 17.61 -3.28 -12.79
N SER A 143 18.28 -3.17 -13.93
CA SER A 143 19.69 -2.85 -14.01
C SER A 143 20.08 -1.53 -13.35
N TRP A 144 19.28 -0.45 -13.45
CA TRP A 144 19.61 0.79 -12.76
C TRP A 144 19.14 0.82 -11.29
N LEU A 145 18.10 0.08 -10.94
CA LEU A 145 17.64 -0.06 -9.57
C LEU A 145 18.60 -0.93 -8.74
N ASP A 146 19.23 -1.92 -9.37
CA ASP A 146 20.26 -2.74 -8.75
C ASP A 146 21.46 -1.89 -8.31
N GLN A 147 21.88 -0.93 -9.13
CA GLN A 147 22.93 0.04 -8.78
C GLN A 147 22.57 0.88 -7.53
N GLU A 148 21.32 0.98 -7.20
CA GLU A 148 20.79 1.69 -6.02
C GLU A 148 20.44 0.71 -4.85
N GLY A 149 20.96 -0.51 -4.92
CA GLY A 149 20.85 -1.51 -3.85
C GLY A 149 19.48 -2.20 -3.76
N MET A 150 18.78 -2.36 -4.90
CA MET A 150 17.65 -3.28 -5.01
C MET A 150 18.15 -4.61 -5.57
N GLU A 151 17.96 -5.67 -4.81
CA GLU A 151 18.30 -7.03 -5.24
C GLU A 151 17.16 -7.57 -6.11
N TRP A 152 17.42 -7.72 -7.41
CA TRP A 152 16.49 -8.28 -8.37
C TRP A 152 17.15 -9.41 -9.16
N ASP A 153 16.56 -10.59 -9.07
CA ASP A 153 16.97 -11.74 -9.89
C ASP A 153 16.13 -11.77 -11.16
N ILE A 154 16.78 -11.76 -12.31
CA ILE A 154 16.12 -11.97 -13.60
C ILE A 154 16.06 -13.47 -13.84
N LEU A 155 14.86 -14.03 -13.92
CA LEU A 155 14.60 -15.45 -14.03
C LEU A 155 14.21 -15.86 -15.46
N THR A 156 14.73 -16.99 -15.92
CA THR A 156 14.26 -17.72 -17.10
C THR A 156 12.88 -18.30 -16.87
N THR A 157 12.25 -18.80 -17.94
CA THR A 157 10.96 -19.50 -17.86
C THR A 157 11.03 -20.70 -16.91
N GLU A 158 12.09 -21.50 -17.00
CA GLU A 158 12.31 -22.71 -16.18
C GLU A 158 12.48 -22.35 -14.70
N GLU A 159 13.21 -21.28 -14.40
CA GLU A 159 13.40 -20.79 -13.03
C GLU A 159 12.10 -20.25 -12.43
N VAL A 160 11.29 -19.51 -13.22
CA VAL A 160 9.95 -19.06 -12.80
C VAL A 160 9.06 -20.26 -12.46
N LYS A 161 9.09 -21.29 -13.29
CA LYS A 161 8.35 -22.54 -13.10
C LYS A 161 8.78 -23.29 -11.84
N SER A 162 10.07 -23.37 -11.60
CA SER A 162 10.62 -23.99 -10.40
C SER A 162 10.30 -23.22 -9.12
N LEU A 163 10.29 -21.89 -9.20
CA LEU A 163 9.99 -21.02 -8.06
C LEU A 163 8.51 -21.04 -7.66
N GLU A 164 7.60 -21.13 -8.66
CA GLU A 164 6.15 -21.06 -8.43
C GLU A 164 5.42 -22.24 -9.11
N PRO A 165 5.26 -23.36 -8.39
CA PRO A 165 4.62 -24.57 -8.93
C PRO A 165 3.14 -24.39 -9.31
N ALA A 166 2.44 -23.38 -8.75
CA ALA A 166 1.05 -23.11 -9.10
C ALA A 166 0.86 -22.80 -10.59
N PHE A 167 1.92 -22.37 -11.28
CA PHE A 167 1.88 -22.15 -12.73
C PHE A 167 1.70 -23.43 -13.55
N GLU A 168 2.09 -24.61 -13.07
CA GLU A 168 1.91 -25.88 -13.78
C GLU A 168 0.47 -26.16 -14.20
N ASN A 169 -0.49 -25.63 -13.43
CA ASN A 169 -1.92 -25.81 -13.70
C ASN A 169 -2.53 -24.65 -14.52
N ASN A 170 -1.71 -23.70 -14.97
CA ASN A 170 -2.19 -22.55 -15.74
C ASN A 170 -2.19 -22.87 -17.24
N LYS A 171 -3.34 -22.72 -17.91
CA LYS A 171 -3.46 -22.92 -19.37
C LYS A 171 -2.59 -21.99 -20.23
N ASN A 172 -2.15 -20.87 -19.68
CA ASN A 172 -1.28 -19.90 -20.33
C ASN A 172 0.21 -20.03 -19.91
N TYR A 173 0.53 -21.13 -19.25
CA TYR A 173 1.86 -21.39 -18.74
C TYR A 173 2.98 -21.33 -19.78
N ASP A 174 2.71 -21.86 -20.99
CA ASP A 174 3.68 -21.83 -22.10
C ASP A 174 3.96 -20.43 -22.64
N LYS A 175 3.16 -19.44 -22.27
CA LYS A 175 3.34 -18.04 -22.67
C LYS A 175 4.28 -17.25 -21.76
N ILE A 176 4.64 -17.80 -20.58
CA ILE A 176 5.55 -17.13 -19.64
C ILE A 176 6.96 -17.16 -20.22
N LEU A 177 7.52 -15.97 -20.44
CA LEU A 177 8.85 -15.75 -21.03
C LEU A 177 9.96 -15.64 -20.00
N GLY A 178 9.62 -15.37 -18.76
CA GLY A 178 10.54 -15.19 -17.66
C GLY A 178 9.95 -14.32 -16.55
N GLY A 179 10.78 -13.95 -15.58
CA GLY A 179 10.34 -13.18 -14.43
C GLY A 179 11.42 -12.28 -13.85
N ILE A 180 10.99 -11.38 -12.97
CA ILE A 180 11.87 -10.59 -12.11
C ILE A 180 11.45 -10.91 -10.65
N TYR A 181 12.37 -11.42 -9.89
CA TYR A 181 12.15 -11.87 -8.52
C TYR A 181 12.91 -11.03 -7.52
N THR A 182 12.23 -10.59 -6.46
CA THR A 182 12.82 -9.80 -5.36
C THR A 182 12.72 -10.60 -4.07
N LYS A 183 13.82 -11.25 -3.68
CA LYS A 183 13.89 -12.10 -2.47
C LYS A 183 13.60 -11.37 -1.18
N SER A 184 14.03 -10.11 -1.08
CA SER A 184 13.90 -9.31 0.13
C SER A 184 12.49 -8.81 0.40
N ASP A 185 11.58 -8.87 -0.58
CA ASP A 185 10.18 -8.55 -0.40
C ASP A 185 9.41 -9.67 0.32
N ALA A 186 8.23 -9.36 0.80
CA ALA A 186 7.41 -10.28 1.56
C ALA A 186 5.91 -10.07 1.29
N SER A 187 5.08 -10.98 1.79
CA SER A 187 3.63 -10.78 1.87
C SER A 187 3.12 -11.06 3.28
N GLY A 188 1.96 -10.52 3.63
CA GLY A 188 1.33 -10.71 4.92
C GLY A 188 -0.03 -10.05 5.01
N ASP A 189 -0.83 -10.47 5.97
CA ASP A 189 -2.16 -9.89 6.23
C ASP A 189 -2.03 -8.60 7.05
N ILE A 190 -2.05 -7.46 6.37
CA ILE A 190 -1.91 -6.14 7.01
C ILE A 190 -3.13 -5.81 7.88
N HIS A 191 -4.30 -6.37 7.60
CA HIS A 191 -5.46 -6.21 8.48
C HIS A 191 -5.21 -6.91 9.82
N LYS A 192 -4.77 -8.18 9.81
CA LYS A 192 -4.37 -8.90 11.04
C LYS A 192 -3.26 -8.16 11.78
N PHE A 193 -2.23 -7.68 11.08
CA PHE A 193 -1.17 -6.89 11.71
C PHE A 193 -1.72 -5.65 12.42
N CYS A 194 -2.57 -4.87 11.76
CA CYS A 194 -3.12 -3.64 12.34
C CYS A 194 -4.06 -3.89 13.51
N THR A 195 -4.88 -4.95 13.46
CA THR A 195 -5.80 -5.30 14.55
C THR A 195 -5.06 -5.87 15.75
N SER A 196 -4.07 -6.74 15.52
CA SER A 196 -3.22 -7.26 16.60
C SER A 196 -2.37 -6.15 17.24
N LEU A 197 -1.82 -5.25 16.45
CA LEU A 197 -1.08 -4.11 16.99
C LEU A 197 -1.99 -3.18 17.81
N GLU A 198 -3.22 -2.94 17.35
CA GLU A 198 -4.20 -2.14 18.13
C GLU A 198 -4.47 -2.75 19.49
N GLN A 199 -4.66 -4.08 19.57
CA GLN A 199 -4.83 -4.78 20.84
C GLN A 199 -3.62 -4.58 21.76
N VAL A 200 -2.39 -4.68 21.23
CA VAL A 200 -1.16 -4.40 21.96
C VAL A 200 -1.11 -2.95 22.46
N LEU A 201 -1.56 -1.98 21.65
CA LEU A 201 -1.59 -0.57 22.07
C LEU A 201 -2.51 -0.34 23.26
N VAL A 202 -3.66 -1.01 23.30
CA VAL A 202 -4.63 -0.89 24.40
C VAL A 202 -4.11 -1.63 25.64
N ASP A 203 -3.77 -2.90 25.50
CA ASP A 203 -3.48 -3.78 26.65
C ASP A 203 -2.13 -3.50 27.29
N LYS A 204 -1.10 -3.30 26.48
CA LYS A 204 0.27 -3.14 26.97
C LYS A 204 0.68 -1.69 27.17
N TYR A 205 0.22 -0.79 26.31
CA TYR A 205 0.64 0.61 26.30
C TYR A 205 -0.45 1.58 26.78
N SER A 206 -1.62 1.08 27.17
CA SER A 206 -2.74 1.88 27.71
C SER A 206 -3.19 3.01 26.79
N ALA A 207 -3.18 2.77 25.48
CA ALA A 207 -3.72 3.72 24.50
C ALA A 207 -5.23 3.91 24.73
N ASN A 208 -5.68 5.15 24.63
CA ASN A 208 -7.12 5.43 24.61
C ASN A 208 -7.64 5.31 23.18
N LEU A 209 -8.53 4.36 22.92
CA LEU A 209 -9.11 4.10 21.61
C LEU A 209 -10.57 4.55 21.55
N GLN A 210 -10.90 5.46 20.66
CA GLN A 210 -12.23 6.02 20.43
C GLN A 210 -12.71 5.73 19.01
N LEU A 211 -13.35 4.58 18.83
CA LEU A 211 -13.97 4.15 17.56
C LEU A 211 -15.36 4.79 17.40
N ASN A 212 -15.97 4.65 16.21
CA ASN A 212 -17.22 5.31 15.82
C ASN A 212 -17.22 6.83 16.09
N THR A 213 -16.04 7.44 16.10
CA THR A 213 -15.86 8.85 16.46
C THR A 213 -15.26 9.63 15.32
N THR A 214 -16.04 10.50 14.72
CA THR A 214 -15.62 11.34 13.59
C THR A 214 -15.04 12.65 14.10
N VAL A 215 -13.79 12.94 13.76
CA VAL A 215 -13.21 14.27 13.97
C VAL A 215 -13.73 15.21 12.88
N GLU A 216 -14.46 16.27 13.27
CA GLU A 216 -15.07 17.24 12.36
C GLU A 216 -14.18 18.47 12.16
N HIS A 217 -13.60 18.98 13.26
CA HIS A 217 -12.77 20.17 13.27
C HIS A 217 -11.54 20.01 14.14
N ILE A 218 -10.48 20.71 13.75
CA ILE A 218 -9.25 20.92 14.52
C ILE A 218 -9.05 22.42 14.58
N THR A 219 -9.01 22.99 15.78
CA THR A 219 -8.82 24.42 16.04
C THR A 219 -7.69 24.65 17.04
N ARG A 220 -7.09 25.83 17.06
CA ARG A 220 -6.09 26.19 18.06
C ARG A 220 -6.70 27.16 19.04
N GLN A 221 -6.69 26.80 20.32
CA GLN A 221 -7.23 27.62 21.41
C GLN A 221 -6.26 27.63 22.59
N LYS A 222 -5.86 28.82 23.05
CA LYS A 222 -4.96 29.01 24.21
C LYS A 222 -3.67 28.17 24.16
N GLY A 223 -3.13 27.98 22.95
CA GLY A 223 -1.89 27.20 22.74
C GLY A 223 -2.08 25.71 22.50
N GLN A 224 -3.23 25.14 22.80
CA GLN A 224 -3.58 23.74 22.59
C GLN A 224 -4.36 23.53 21.28
N LEU A 225 -4.35 22.30 20.79
CA LEU A 225 -5.18 21.86 19.65
C LEU A 225 -6.47 21.25 20.20
N VAL A 226 -7.59 21.90 19.90
CA VAL A 226 -8.93 21.42 20.30
C VAL A 226 -9.55 20.68 19.12
N LEU A 227 -9.91 19.43 19.33
CA LEU A 227 -10.66 18.61 18.41
C LEU A 227 -12.14 18.67 18.74
N THR A 228 -12.97 18.99 17.74
CA THR A 228 -14.42 18.77 17.81
C THR A 228 -14.74 17.46 17.14
N MET A 229 -15.36 16.56 17.87
CA MET A 229 -15.64 15.20 17.45
C MET A 229 -17.13 14.89 17.62
N ARG A 230 -17.61 13.97 16.81
CA ARG A 230 -19.00 13.46 16.87
C ARG A 230 -19.01 11.93 16.90
N ASN A 231 -19.73 11.38 17.81
CA ASN A 231 -20.19 9.99 17.78
C ASN A 231 -21.72 9.94 17.55
N GLU A 232 -22.34 8.77 17.70
CA GLU A 232 -23.79 8.59 17.49
C GLU A 232 -24.64 9.40 18.47
N ASN A 233 -24.14 9.70 19.67
CA ASN A 233 -24.91 10.24 20.76
C ASN A 233 -24.68 11.74 20.98
N GLU A 234 -23.46 12.23 20.75
CA GLU A 234 -23.07 13.58 21.17
C GLU A 234 -21.94 14.19 20.33
N VAL A 235 -21.81 15.50 20.48
CA VAL A 235 -20.66 16.28 20.02
C VAL A 235 -19.80 16.61 21.23
N MET A 236 -18.50 16.29 21.17
CA MET A 236 -17.55 16.50 22.25
C MET A 236 -16.32 17.27 21.76
N ASN A 237 -15.65 17.90 22.71
CA ASN A 237 -14.40 18.62 22.47
C ASN A 237 -13.35 18.16 23.45
N ASP A 238 -12.15 17.80 22.92
CA ASP A 238 -10.98 17.49 23.73
C ASP A 238 -9.79 18.34 23.27
N ALA A 239 -8.91 18.66 24.22
CA ALA A 239 -7.70 19.45 23.99
C ALA A 239 -6.44 18.60 24.06
N PHE A 240 -5.53 18.81 23.14
CA PHE A 240 -4.27 18.07 23.00
C PHE A 240 -3.10 19.01 22.75
N ASP A 241 -1.91 18.62 23.20
CA ASP A 241 -0.69 19.34 22.89
C ASP A 241 -0.29 19.19 21.42
N ASN A 242 -0.51 17.98 20.84
CA ASN A 242 -0.19 17.65 19.46
C ASN A 242 -1.26 16.74 18.85
N VAL A 243 -1.44 16.87 17.54
CA VAL A 243 -2.34 16.04 16.73
C VAL A 243 -1.58 15.51 15.52
N VAL A 244 -1.65 14.19 15.29
CA VAL A 244 -1.12 13.55 14.09
C VAL A 244 -2.28 13.05 13.23
N ILE A 245 -2.38 13.57 12.02
CA ILE A 245 -3.47 13.24 11.10
C ILE A 245 -3.06 12.03 10.26
N CYS A 246 -3.64 10.86 10.55
CA CYS A 246 -3.40 9.60 9.84
C CYS A 246 -4.65 9.13 9.06
N ALA A 247 -5.37 10.07 8.45
CA ALA A 247 -6.69 9.83 7.84
C ALA A 247 -6.62 9.37 6.36
N GLY A 248 -5.46 8.89 5.87
CA GLY A 248 -5.30 8.49 4.47
C GLY A 248 -5.70 9.59 3.50
N VAL A 249 -6.56 9.30 2.52
CA VAL A 249 -7.06 10.32 1.58
C VAL A 249 -7.86 11.43 2.26
N GLY A 250 -8.46 11.16 3.41
CA GLY A 250 -9.17 12.16 4.23
C GLY A 250 -8.25 13.23 4.84
N THR A 251 -6.94 12.96 4.93
CA THR A 251 -5.94 13.91 5.44
C THR A 251 -5.96 15.24 4.69
N GLN A 252 -6.24 15.22 3.39
CA GLN A 252 -6.32 16.42 2.57
C GLN A 252 -7.37 17.42 3.06
N LYS A 253 -8.54 16.93 3.53
CA LYS A 253 -9.62 17.76 4.07
C LYS A 253 -9.15 18.54 5.28
N PHE A 254 -8.40 17.89 6.17
CA PHE A 254 -7.85 18.53 7.37
C PHE A 254 -6.71 19.48 7.02
N ALA A 255 -5.76 19.06 6.17
CA ALA A 255 -4.65 19.88 5.71
C ALA A 255 -5.15 21.21 5.09
N ASN A 256 -6.13 21.14 4.20
CA ASN A 256 -6.72 22.33 3.57
C ASN A 256 -7.36 23.28 4.60
N LYS A 257 -8.02 22.76 5.65
CA LYS A 257 -8.60 23.60 6.72
C LYS A 257 -7.53 24.25 7.61
N LEU A 258 -6.37 23.62 7.73
CA LEU A 258 -5.22 24.14 8.49
C LEU A 258 -4.32 25.07 7.67
N GLY A 259 -4.65 25.31 6.39
CA GLY A 259 -3.87 26.17 5.49
C GLY A 259 -2.76 25.47 4.72
N ASP A 260 -2.62 24.15 4.90
CA ASP A 260 -1.63 23.34 4.19
C ASP A 260 -2.18 22.81 2.86
N LYS A 261 -1.29 22.67 1.87
CA LYS A 261 -1.63 22.10 0.57
C LYS A 261 -1.15 20.66 0.50
N MET A 262 -2.08 19.72 0.42
CA MET A 262 -1.78 18.31 0.24
C MET A 262 -2.38 17.81 -1.07
N ASN A 263 -1.52 17.34 -1.98
CA ASN A 263 -1.94 16.90 -3.31
C ASN A 263 -2.09 15.37 -3.36
N VAL A 264 -3.11 14.86 -2.69
CA VAL A 264 -3.48 13.44 -2.67
C VAL A 264 -4.80 13.25 -3.40
N TYR A 265 -4.87 12.27 -4.30
CA TYR A 265 -6.11 11.88 -4.97
C TYR A 265 -6.33 10.36 -4.83
N PRO A 266 -7.54 9.91 -4.47
CA PRO A 266 -7.82 8.50 -4.27
C PRO A 266 -7.86 7.73 -5.58
N VAL A 267 -7.26 6.54 -5.59
CA VAL A 267 -7.44 5.54 -6.64
C VAL A 267 -8.18 4.35 -6.04
N LYS A 268 -9.21 3.86 -6.73
CA LYS A 268 -9.99 2.71 -6.30
C LYS A 268 -9.42 1.44 -6.92
N GLY A 269 -9.08 0.46 -6.08
CA GLY A 269 -8.78 -0.91 -6.46
C GLY A 269 -9.89 -1.86 -6.00
N TYR A 270 -9.83 -3.08 -6.48
CA TYR A 270 -10.70 -4.18 -6.06
C TYR A 270 -9.85 -5.33 -5.56
N SER A 271 -10.32 -6.03 -4.55
CA SER A 271 -9.73 -7.28 -4.09
C SER A 271 -10.78 -8.38 -4.05
N VAL A 272 -10.34 -9.59 -4.32
CA VAL A 272 -11.13 -10.82 -4.20
C VAL A 272 -10.37 -11.75 -3.29
N THR A 273 -11.03 -12.24 -2.24
CA THR A 273 -10.46 -13.26 -1.35
C THR A 273 -11.09 -14.61 -1.71
N ILE A 274 -10.25 -15.59 -1.94
CA ILE A 274 -10.64 -16.97 -2.26
C ILE A 274 -10.23 -17.85 -1.10
N ASP A 275 -11.19 -18.58 -0.53
CA ASP A 275 -10.94 -19.49 0.57
C ASP A 275 -10.35 -20.81 0.04
N LEU A 276 -9.20 -21.24 0.58
CA LEU A 276 -8.49 -22.44 0.18
C LEU A 276 -8.98 -23.64 1.00
N LYS A 277 -10.17 -24.18 0.67
CA LYS A 277 -10.86 -25.20 1.47
C LYS A 277 -10.34 -26.63 1.27
N ASP A 278 -9.81 -26.92 0.10
CA ASP A 278 -9.39 -28.26 -0.29
C ASP A 278 -7.93 -28.30 -0.76
N GLU A 279 -7.37 -29.50 -0.84
CA GLU A 279 -5.96 -29.70 -1.21
C GLU A 279 -5.64 -29.25 -2.64
N ILE A 280 -6.64 -29.24 -3.54
CA ILE A 280 -6.46 -28.77 -4.91
C ILE A 280 -6.30 -27.25 -4.89
N SER A 281 -7.21 -26.54 -4.20
CA SER A 281 -7.14 -25.09 -4.02
C SER A 281 -5.82 -24.65 -3.40
N LYS A 282 -5.38 -25.34 -2.34
CA LYS A 282 -4.11 -25.07 -1.66
C LYS A 282 -2.92 -25.24 -2.58
N ARG A 283 -2.92 -26.30 -3.41
CA ARG A 283 -1.85 -26.58 -4.36
C ARG A 283 -1.83 -25.63 -5.54
N CYS A 284 -2.98 -25.12 -5.98
CA CYS A 284 -3.11 -24.16 -7.07
C CYS A 284 -2.91 -22.71 -6.62
N ALA A 285 -2.90 -22.43 -5.32
CA ALA A 285 -2.64 -21.08 -4.81
C ALA A 285 -1.14 -20.78 -4.86
N PRO A 286 -0.75 -19.54 -5.14
CA PRO A 286 0.65 -19.16 -5.28
C PRO A 286 1.42 -19.40 -3.98
N THR A 287 2.68 -19.84 -4.09
CA THR A 287 3.61 -20.04 -2.97
C THR A 287 4.45 -18.80 -2.70
N VAL A 288 4.71 -17.99 -3.72
CA VAL A 288 5.28 -16.65 -3.64
C VAL A 288 4.23 -15.63 -4.04
N SER A 289 4.35 -14.39 -3.59
CA SER A 289 3.42 -13.37 -4.07
C SER A 289 3.73 -12.99 -5.51
N LEU A 290 2.69 -12.93 -6.34
CA LEU A 290 2.78 -12.73 -7.79
C LEU A 290 2.32 -11.35 -8.22
N ILE A 291 2.95 -10.80 -9.24
CA ILE A 291 2.50 -9.60 -9.95
C ILE A 291 2.38 -9.94 -11.44
N ASP A 292 1.18 -9.86 -11.97
CA ASP A 292 0.89 -9.86 -13.40
C ASP A 292 0.93 -8.41 -13.91
N GLN A 293 2.03 -8.03 -14.53
CA GLN A 293 2.26 -6.64 -14.97
C GLN A 293 1.31 -6.17 -16.07
N PRO A 294 1.01 -6.94 -17.12
CA PRO A 294 0.09 -6.54 -18.18
C PRO A 294 -1.31 -6.19 -17.67
N VAL A 295 -1.88 -7.01 -16.81
CA VAL A 295 -3.26 -6.83 -16.33
C VAL A 295 -3.36 -6.12 -14.99
N LYS A 296 -2.21 -5.79 -14.35
CA LYS A 296 -2.14 -5.09 -13.05
C LYS A 296 -2.85 -5.84 -11.91
N ILE A 297 -2.70 -7.15 -11.90
CA ILE A 297 -3.22 -8.03 -10.85
C ILE A 297 -2.08 -8.46 -9.94
N VAL A 298 -2.39 -8.52 -8.66
CA VAL A 298 -1.53 -9.06 -7.61
C VAL A 298 -2.23 -10.26 -6.99
N ALA A 299 -1.51 -11.37 -6.81
CA ALA A 299 -2.00 -12.54 -6.11
C ALA A 299 -1.06 -12.89 -4.95
N SER A 300 -1.60 -12.95 -3.74
CA SER A 300 -0.84 -13.29 -2.53
C SER A 300 -1.58 -14.36 -1.73
N ARG A 301 -0.85 -15.34 -1.22
CA ARG A 301 -1.37 -16.25 -0.22
C ARG A 301 -1.29 -15.57 1.15
N LEU A 302 -2.38 -15.60 1.90
CA LEU A 302 -2.48 -15.12 3.26
C LEU A 302 -2.91 -16.30 4.14
N GLY A 303 -1.96 -16.88 4.85
CA GLY A 303 -2.17 -18.11 5.63
C GLY A 303 -2.15 -19.41 4.80
N ASN A 304 -2.65 -20.46 5.42
CA ASN A 304 -2.65 -21.85 4.87
C ASN A 304 -3.86 -22.14 4.00
#